data_c958ef7bd8c4c56895afa45f03e27685
#
_entry.id   c958ef7bd8c4c56895afa45f03e27685
#
_cell.length_a   1.000
_cell.length_b   1.000
_cell.length_c   1.000
_cell.angle_alpha   90.00
_cell.angle_beta   90.00
_cell.angle_gamma   90.00
#
_symmetry.space_group_name_H-M   'P 1'
#
loop_
_entity.id
_entity.type
_entity.pdbx_description
1 polymer ?
#
loop_
_entity_poly.entity_id
_entity_poly.type
_entity_poly.pdbx_seq_one_letter_code
_entity_poly.pdbx_strand_id
1 'polypeptide(L)'
;MAESCTGGLISYNLTKISGASKYFEMGVVTYSNKSKLNFLKIKPKTLTKYGSVSAETCKEMCKNLLKISKTHIAISVTGIAGPDGGSKKKPIGLVYVGMCSQKKLEITKFNFNKNLSRTNLQNKTLIETIKLLENHIKTL
;
A
#
# COMPACT_ATOMS: atom_id res chain seq x y z
N MET A 1 -2.99 6.57 4.79
CA MET A 1 -2.90 5.18 4.31
C MET A 1 -3.65 5.01 3.00
N ALA A 2 -3.03 4.48 1.93
CA ALA A 2 -3.69 4.09 0.68
C ALA A 2 -3.58 2.57 0.49
N GLU A 3 -4.69 1.89 0.55
CA GLU A 3 -4.77 0.44 0.45
C GLU A 3 -5.40 -0.01 -0.86
N SER A 4 -4.95 -1.16 -1.37
CA SER A 4 -5.58 -1.88 -2.46
C SER A 4 -5.89 -3.31 -2.01
N CYS A 5 -4.97 -4.25 -2.17
CA CYS A 5 -5.19 -5.67 -1.85
C CYS A 5 -5.50 -5.98 -0.38
N THR A 6 -5.19 -5.10 0.54
CA THR A 6 -5.47 -5.24 1.98
C THR A 6 -6.85 -4.73 2.39
N GLY A 7 -7.55 -4.02 1.50
CA GLY A 7 -8.98 -3.70 1.65
C GLY A 7 -9.39 -2.90 2.88
N GLY A 8 -8.49 -2.14 3.49
CA GLY A 8 -8.74 -1.37 4.71
C GLY A 8 -8.21 -2.02 5.99
N LEU A 9 -7.65 -3.23 5.90
CA LEU A 9 -7.15 -3.97 7.06
C LEU A 9 -6.09 -3.20 7.85
N ILE A 10 -5.18 -2.50 7.18
CA ILE A 10 -4.10 -1.77 7.83
C ILE A 10 -4.65 -0.52 8.52
N SER A 11 -5.51 0.22 7.83
CA SER A 11 -6.22 1.37 8.41
C SER A 11 -7.02 0.98 9.65
N TYR A 12 -7.77 -0.13 9.58
CA TYR A 12 -8.50 -0.67 10.73
C TYR A 12 -7.55 -0.97 11.90
N ASN A 13 -6.43 -1.65 11.65
CA ASN A 13 -5.48 -2.01 12.71
C ASN A 13 -4.78 -0.80 13.32
N LEU A 14 -4.53 0.25 12.55
CA LEU A 14 -3.98 1.51 13.08
C LEU A 14 -5.02 2.30 13.89
N THR A 15 -6.29 2.20 13.53
CA THR A 15 -7.35 3.00 14.18
C THR A 15 -8.06 2.30 15.33
N LYS A 16 -7.95 0.98 15.49
CA LYS A 16 -8.53 0.25 16.62
C LYS A 16 -7.93 0.58 17.99
N ILE A 17 -6.78 1.25 18.00
CA ILE A 17 -6.10 1.66 19.24
C ILE A 17 -6.65 3.01 19.68
N SER A 18 -7.03 3.13 20.95
CA SER A 18 -7.51 4.40 21.52
C SER A 18 -6.48 5.51 21.32
N GLY A 19 -6.95 6.69 20.95
CA GLY A 19 -6.08 7.84 20.66
C GLY A 19 -5.55 7.88 19.22
N ALA A 20 -6.05 7.02 18.33
CA ALA A 20 -5.62 6.97 16.93
C ALA A 20 -5.76 8.31 16.18
N SER A 21 -6.72 9.15 16.56
CA SER A 21 -6.91 10.50 15.98
C SER A 21 -5.70 11.42 16.13
N LYS A 22 -4.76 11.10 17.02
CA LYS A 22 -3.53 11.88 17.22
C LYS A 22 -2.48 11.61 16.12
N TYR A 23 -2.57 10.49 15.42
CA TYR A 23 -1.57 10.08 14.41
C TYR A 23 -2.15 9.60 13.08
N PHE A 24 -3.43 9.24 13.01
CA PHE A 24 -4.06 8.72 11.82
C PHE A 24 -5.02 9.75 11.23
N GLU A 25 -4.64 10.36 10.10
CA GLU A 25 -5.43 11.37 9.42
C GLU A 25 -6.49 10.77 8.50
N MET A 26 -6.07 9.85 7.61
CA MET A 26 -6.99 9.25 6.66
C MET A 26 -6.51 7.87 6.17
N GLY A 27 -7.48 7.02 5.86
CA GLY A 27 -7.30 5.77 5.13
C GLY A 27 -8.22 5.72 3.92
N VAL A 28 -7.69 5.33 2.76
CA VAL A 28 -8.46 5.18 1.53
C VAL A 28 -8.22 3.81 0.91
N VAL A 29 -9.29 3.16 0.46
CA VAL A 29 -9.22 1.91 -0.29
C VAL A 29 -9.42 2.22 -1.76
N THR A 30 -8.32 2.33 -2.51
CA THR A 30 -8.33 2.53 -3.97
C THR A 30 -8.13 1.19 -4.67
N TYR A 31 -9.18 0.38 -4.66
CA TYR A 31 -9.12 -1.02 -5.08
C TYR A 31 -9.03 -1.17 -6.60
N SER A 32 -9.84 -0.44 -7.35
CA SER A 32 -9.88 -0.46 -8.82
C SER A 32 -8.85 0.49 -9.44
N ASN A 33 -8.51 0.26 -10.72
CA ASN A 33 -7.71 1.22 -11.50
C ASN A 33 -8.41 2.58 -11.59
N LYS A 34 -9.74 2.58 -11.76
CA LYS A 34 -10.55 3.80 -11.81
C LYS A 34 -10.41 4.63 -10.52
N SER A 35 -10.48 3.99 -9.35
CA SER A 35 -10.29 4.70 -8.08
C SER A 35 -8.86 5.21 -7.88
N LYS A 36 -7.85 4.46 -8.34
CA LYS A 36 -6.46 4.92 -8.35
C LYS A 36 -6.28 6.18 -9.21
N LEU A 37 -6.87 6.19 -10.42
CA LEU A 37 -6.83 7.35 -11.31
C LEU A 37 -7.58 8.55 -10.72
N ASN A 38 -8.81 8.33 -10.28
CA ASN A 38 -9.70 9.43 -9.90
C ASN A 38 -9.36 10.05 -8.55
N PHE A 39 -9.04 9.24 -7.55
CA PHE A 39 -8.76 9.71 -6.20
C PHE A 39 -7.28 10.01 -5.99
N LEU A 40 -6.41 9.03 -6.22
CA LEU A 40 -4.97 9.19 -6.00
C LEU A 40 -4.26 9.89 -7.17
N LYS A 41 -4.97 10.20 -8.27
CA LYS A 41 -4.39 10.88 -9.45
C LYS A 41 -3.17 10.13 -10.00
N ILE A 42 -3.21 8.80 -9.97
CA ILE A 42 -2.19 7.97 -10.65
C ILE A 42 -2.25 8.27 -12.14
N LYS A 43 -1.09 8.41 -12.76
CA LYS A 43 -1.04 8.70 -14.20
C LYS A 43 -1.56 7.51 -15.01
N PRO A 44 -2.46 7.70 -16.01
CA PRO A 44 -2.91 6.61 -16.87
C PRO A 44 -1.74 5.84 -17.50
N LYS A 45 -0.71 6.56 -17.93
CA LYS A 45 0.52 5.99 -18.50
C LYS A 45 1.23 5.04 -17.55
N THR A 46 1.24 5.32 -16.25
CA THR A 46 1.85 4.45 -15.24
C THR A 46 1.09 3.13 -15.13
N LEU A 47 -0.24 3.19 -15.06
CA LEU A 47 -1.07 1.99 -15.02
C LEU A 47 -0.99 1.17 -16.31
N THR A 48 -0.96 1.82 -17.48
CA THR A 48 -0.86 1.14 -18.78
C THR A 48 0.49 0.45 -18.94
N LYS A 49 1.59 1.12 -18.55
CA LYS A 49 2.95 0.61 -18.76
C LYS A 49 3.36 -0.43 -17.71
N TYR A 50 3.04 -0.19 -16.44
CA TYR A 50 3.54 -1.01 -15.33
C TYR A 50 2.46 -1.83 -14.63
N GLY A 51 1.19 -1.52 -14.87
CA GLY A 51 0.05 -2.15 -14.20
C GLY A 51 -0.17 -1.64 -12.78
N SER A 52 -1.31 -2.02 -12.20
CA SER A 52 -1.69 -1.61 -10.84
C SER A 52 -0.81 -2.19 -9.74
N VAL A 53 -0.20 -3.36 -9.98
CA VAL A 53 0.73 -4.01 -9.05
C VAL A 53 2.16 -3.83 -9.58
N SER A 54 2.80 -2.75 -9.16
CA SER A 54 4.16 -2.39 -9.56
C SER A 54 4.77 -1.41 -8.55
N ALA A 55 6.09 -1.33 -8.53
CA ALA A 55 6.82 -0.36 -7.72
C ALA A 55 6.46 1.08 -8.12
N GLU A 56 6.28 1.33 -9.41
CA GLU A 56 5.94 2.64 -9.97
C GLU A 56 4.55 3.10 -9.51
N THR A 57 3.55 2.21 -9.59
CA THR A 57 2.20 2.51 -9.12
C THR A 57 2.17 2.71 -7.61
N CYS A 58 2.84 1.85 -6.84
CA CYS A 58 2.97 1.99 -5.39
C CYS A 58 3.61 3.33 -5.01
N LYS A 59 4.68 3.72 -5.69
CA LYS A 59 5.36 5.01 -5.52
C LYS A 59 4.43 6.20 -5.76
N GLU A 60 3.67 6.19 -6.87
CA GLU A 60 2.71 7.26 -7.16
C GLU A 60 1.58 7.30 -6.13
N MET A 61 1.03 6.15 -5.74
CA MET A 61 0.03 6.05 -4.67
C MET A 61 0.53 6.74 -3.39
N CYS A 62 1.74 6.42 -2.97
CA CYS A 62 2.33 6.96 -1.74
C CYS A 62 2.57 8.47 -1.82
N LYS A 63 3.24 8.94 -2.87
CA LYS A 63 3.54 10.36 -3.08
C LYS A 63 2.29 11.23 -3.21
N ASN A 64 1.31 10.74 -3.96
CA ASN A 64 0.09 11.49 -4.19
C ASN A 64 -0.79 11.52 -2.93
N LEU A 65 -0.83 10.40 -2.17
CA LEU A 65 -1.49 10.41 -0.87
C LEU A 65 -0.85 11.40 0.09
N LEU A 66 0.49 11.47 0.17
CA LEU A 66 1.20 12.44 1.01
C LEU A 66 0.79 13.88 0.70
N LYS A 67 0.66 14.22 -0.59
CA LYS A 67 0.20 15.54 -1.04
C LYS A 67 -1.25 15.81 -0.68
N ILE A 68 -2.13 14.82 -0.83
CA ILE A 68 -3.57 14.93 -0.56
C ILE A 68 -3.82 15.09 0.94
N SER A 69 -3.20 14.23 1.75
CA SER A 69 -3.42 14.19 3.20
C SER A 69 -2.67 15.27 3.97
N LYS A 70 -1.62 15.86 3.39
CA LYS A 70 -0.72 16.83 4.04
C LYS A 70 -0.12 16.32 5.36
N THR A 71 0.02 15.01 5.49
CA THR A 71 0.59 14.34 6.67
C THR A 71 2.12 14.28 6.60
N HIS A 72 2.75 13.88 7.70
CA HIS A 72 4.21 13.71 7.75
C HIS A 72 4.67 12.44 7.04
N ILE A 73 3.84 11.38 7.09
CA ILE A 73 4.11 10.07 6.48
C ILE A 73 2.87 9.62 5.73
N ALA A 74 3.05 9.11 4.52
CA ALA A 74 2.06 8.36 3.78
C ALA A 74 2.53 6.93 3.58
N ILE A 75 1.58 6.00 3.56
CA ILE A 75 1.82 4.58 3.31
C ILE A 75 0.92 4.14 2.16
N SER A 76 1.45 3.34 1.25
CA SER A 76 0.67 2.73 0.17
C SER A 76 0.92 1.24 0.07
N VAL A 77 -0.10 0.48 -0.28
CA VAL A 77 0.00 -0.96 -0.52
C VAL A 77 -0.76 -1.34 -1.78
N THR A 78 -0.09 -2.07 -2.66
CA THR A 78 -0.70 -2.72 -3.82
C THR A 78 -0.12 -4.10 -4.03
N GLY A 79 -0.94 -5.07 -4.43
CA GLY A 79 -0.48 -6.45 -4.54
C GLY A 79 -1.54 -7.40 -5.08
N ILE A 80 -1.18 -8.67 -5.17
CA ILE A 80 -2.03 -9.78 -5.63
C ILE A 80 -2.23 -10.74 -4.46
N ALA A 81 -3.37 -10.62 -3.79
CA ALA A 81 -3.69 -11.41 -2.60
C ALA A 81 -4.22 -12.83 -2.93
N GLY A 82 -4.54 -13.09 -4.19
CA GLY A 82 -5.12 -14.38 -4.60
C GLY A 82 -6.57 -14.59 -4.15
N PRO A 83 -7.15 -15.79 -4.38
CA PRO A 83 -6.55 -16.93 -5.10
C PRO A 83 -6.38 -16.71 -6.60
N ASP A 84 -7.08 -15.70 -7.17
CA ASP A 84 -7.03 -15.37 -8.60
C ASP A 84 -6.13 -14.16 -8.89
N GLY A 85 -5.93 -13.87 -10.18
CA GLY A 85 -5.28 -12.64 -10.65
C GLY A 85 -3.77 -12.69 -10.77
N GLY A 86 -3.13 -13.82 -10.47
CA GLY A 86 -1.69 -14.01 -10.65
C GLY A 86 -1.28 -14.32 -12.09
N SER A 87 -0.05 -13.98 -12.45
CA SER A 87 0.61 -14.36 -13.69
C SER A 87 2.05 -14.81 -13.43
N LYS A 88 2.73 -15.36 -14.45
CA LYS A 88 4.16 -15.72 -14.32
C LYS A 88 5.03 -14.53 -13.92
N LYS A 89 4.75 -13.34 -14.46
CA LYS A 89 5.51 -12.12 -14.17
C LYS A 89 5.10 -11.46 -12.87
N LYS A 90 3.84 -11.62 -12.46
CA LYS A 90 3.24 -11.04 -11.24
C LYS A 90 2.47 -12.13 -10.51
N PRO A 91 3.15 -12.99 -9.74
CA PRO A 91 2.50 -14.10 -9.05
C PRO A 91 1.62 -13.64 -7.90
N ILE A 92 0.72 -14.52 -7.46
CA ILE A 92 0.03 -14.40 -6.18
C ILE A 92 1.08 -14.26 -5.07
N GLY A 93 0.87 -13.37 -4.12
CA GLY A 93 1.83 -13.07 -3.07
C GLY A 93 2.78 -11.91 -3.39
N LEU A 94 2.79 -11.42 -4.63
CA LEU A 94 3.52 -10.20 -4.98
C LEU A 94 2.82 -8.99 -4.35
N VAL A 95 3.52 -8.27 -3.49
CA VAL A 95 3.03 -7.06 -2.82
C VAL A 95 4.11 -5.99 -2.83
N TYR A 96 3.73 -4.76 -3.09
CA TYR A 96 4.57 -3.58 -2.91
C TYR A 96 4.01 -2.73 -1.78
N VAL A 97 4.89 -2.31 -0.87
CA VAL A 97 4.59 -1.38 0.21
C VAL A 97 5.46 -0.15 0.04
N GLY A 98 4.83 1.02 0.01
CA GLY A 98 5.50 2.31 -0.09
C GLY A 98 5.39 3.09 1.22
N MET A 99 6.51 3.65 1.67
CA MET A 99 6.61 4.62 2.75
C MET A 99 7.13 5.93 2.19
N CYS A 100 6.43 7.02 2.44
CA CYS A 100 6.80 8.33 1.90
C CYS A 100 6.68 9.40 2.98
N SER A 101 7.76 10.16 3.18
CA SER A 101 7.79 11.41 3.94
C SER A 101 8.34 12.53 3.05
N GLN A 102 8.46 13.76 3.57
CA GLN A 102 9.08 14.85 2.81
C GLN A 102 10.55 14.57 2.47
N LYS A 103 11.25 13.84 3.36
CA LYS A 103 12.69 13.58 3.22
C LYS A 103 13.02 12.24 2.57
N LYS A 104 12.11 11.25 2.65
CA LYS A 104 12.42 9.86 2.31
C LYS A 104 11.29 9.19 1.58
N LEU A 105 11.63 8.39 0.57
CA LEU A 105 10.70 7.49 -0.13
C LEU A 105 11.33 6.12 -0.25
N GLU A 106 10.63 5.12 0.23
CA GLU A 106 11.03 3.72 0.15
C GLU A 106 9.90 2.89 -0.46
N ILE A 107 10.25 2.01 -1.37
CA ILE A 107 9.32 1.02 -1.95
C ILE A 107 9.91 -0.35 -1.70
N THR A 108 9.22 -1.15 -0.91
CA THR A 108 9.62 -2.53 -0.59
C THR A 108 8.77 -3.51 -1.36
N LYS A 109 9.42 -4.46 -2.00
CA LYS A 109 8.78 -5.58 -2.71
C LYS A 109 8.79 -6.80 -1.83
N PHE A 110 7.64 -7.44 -1.70
CA PHE A 110 7.48 -8.76 -1.07
C PHE A 110 7.02 -9.79 -2.09
N ASN A 111 7.53 -11.01 -1.95
CA ASN A 111 7.03 -12.19 -2.65
C ASN A 111 6.63 -13.21 -1.57
N PHE A 112 5.41 -13.10 -1.09
CA PHE A 112 4.88 -14.03 -0.10
C PHE A 112 4.56 -15.39 -0.72
N ASN A 113 4.50 -16.43 0.10
CA ASN A 113 4.14 -17.76 -0.36
C ASN A 113 2.75 -17.76 -1.02
N LYS A 114 2.69 -18.16 -2.27
CA LYS A 114 1.46 -18.21 -3.10
C LYS A 114 0.39 -19.17 -2.55
N ASN A 115 0.78 -20.11 -1.67
CA ASN A 115 -0.13 -21.07 -1.05
C ASN A 115 -0.83 -20.52 0.19
N LEU A 116 -0.49 -19.31 0.63
CA LEU A 116 -1.23 -18.66 1.70
C LEU A 116 -2.66 -18.33 1.24
N SER A 117 -3.62 -18.48 2.14
CA SER A 117 -4.97 -17.97 1.91
C SER A 117 -4.92 -16.45 1.72
N ARG A 118 -5.91 -15.91 1.03
CA ARG A 118 -6.06 -14.45 0.85
C ARG A 118 -5.97 -13.70 2.18
N THR A 119 -6.70 -14.16 3.19
CA THR A 119 -6.69 -13.54 4.53
C THR A 119 -5.32 -13.61 5.18
N ASN A 120 -4.63 -14.74 5.11
CA ASN A 120 -3.29 -14.88 5.67
C ASN A 120 -2.27 -14.00 4.95
N LEU A 121 -2.42 -13.82 3.63
CA LEU A 121 -1.56 -12.94 2.85
C LEU A 121 -1.80 -11.47 3.21
N GLN A 122 -3.05 -11.07 3.40
CA GLN A 122 -3.41 -9.73 3.88
C GLN A 122 -2.84 -9.46 5.28
N ASN A 123 -2.97 -10.42 6.21
CA ASN A 123 -2.42 -10.31 7.56
C ASN A 123 -0.89 -10.23 7.55
N LYS A 124 -0.23 -11.02 6.71
CA LYS A 124 1.23 -10.94 6.55
C LYS A 124 1.67 -9.59 6.00
N THR A 125 0.93 -9.07 5.03
CA THR A 125 1.16 -7.71 4.50
C THR A 125 1.02 -6.64 5.57
N LEU A 126 0.00 -6.74 6.42
CA LEU A 126 -0.17 -5.85 7.58
C LEU A 126 1.06 -5.88 8.49
N ILE A 127 1.50 -7.07 8.91
CA ILE A 127 2.64 -7.23 9.83
C ILE A 127 3.91 -6.59 9.25
N GLU A 128 4.22 -6.90 7.99
CA GLU A 128 5.40 -6.34 7.33
C GLU A 128 5.29 -4.82 7.11
N THR A 129 4.08 -4.31 6.83
CA THR A 129 3.86 -2.87 6.71
C THR A 129 4.11 -2.14 8.04
N ILE A 130 3.68 -2.69 9.17
CA ILE A 130 3.95 -2.09 10.49
C ILE A 130 5.44 -2.09 10.80
N LYS A 131 6.16 -3.19 10.54
CA LYS A 131 7.63 -3.23 10.71
C LYS A 131 8.34 -2.17 9.87
N LEU A 132 7.93 -2.00 8.61
CA LEU A 132 8.47 -0.97 7.74
C LEU A 132 8.19 0.44 8.27
N LEU A 133 6.98 0.67 8.81
CA LEU A 133 6.61 1.96 9.41
C LEU A 133 7.48 2.27 10.63
N GLU A 134 7.68 1.32 11.53
CA GLU A 134 8.56 1.47 12.69
C GLU A 134 9.99 1.84 12.28
N ASN A 135 10.53 1.14 11.28
CA ASN A 135 11.86 1.43 10.76
C ASN A 135 11.93 2.81 10.08
N HIS A 136 10.91 3.17 9.30
CA HIS A 136 10.85 4.46 8.63
C HIS A 136 10.84 5.61 9.64
N ILE A 137 10.05 5.50 10.72
CA ILE A 137 9.99 6.50 11.80
C ILE A 137 11.34 6.66 12.49
N LYS A 138 12.04 5.55 12.80
CA LYS A 138 13.36 5.58 13.47
C LYS A 138 14.46 6.24 12.62
N THR A 139 14.26 6.38 11.31
CA THR A 139 15.24 6.91 10.35
C THR A 139 14.87 8.27 9.78
N LEU A 140 13.82 8.92 10.30
CA LEU A 140 13.43 10.28 9.93
C LEU A 140 14.23 11.34 10.67
#